data_95ba6e419acfa1ac23c45de2b7034dbd
#
_entry.id   95ba6e419acfa1ac23c45de2b7034dbd
#
_cell.length_a   1.000
_cell.length_b   1.000
_cell.length_c   1.000
_cell.angle_alpha   90.00
_cell.angle_beta   90.00
_cell.angle_gamma   90.00
#
_symmetry.space_group_name_H-M   'P 1'
#
loop_
_entity.id
_entity.type
_entity.pdbx_description
1 polymer ?
#
loop_
_entity_poly.entity_id
_entity_poly.type
_entity_poly.pdbx_seq_one_letter_code
_entity_poly.pdbx_strand_id
1 'polypeptide(L)'
;ADGRKASILSQPGGGCLHPATSQSVSDRLHYLKMDGQEVFKNAVTAMTTAARQALARCELEIDRIKCIIPHQANMRILKAVGDRLGASEDQVFSNLERYGNTSAASVAIALVAFIVWGHRMF
;
A
#
# COMPACT_ATOMS: atom_id res chain seq x y z
N ALA A 1 -9.08 -2.08 6.24
CA ALA A 1 -8.22 -2.11 7.45
C ALA A 1 -8.59 -3.31 8.32
N ASP A 2 -7.62 -3.97 8.92
CA ASP A 2 -7.83 -5.08 9.85
C ASP A 2 -7.30 -4.71 11.23
N GLY A 3 -8.18 -4.28 12.14
CA GLY A 3 -7.83 -3.86 13.50
C GLY A 3 -7.18 -4.97 14.34
N ARG A 4 -7.36 -6.25 13.98
CA ARG A 4 -6.70 -7.39 14.65
C ARG A 4 -5.18 -7.37 14.46
N LYS A 5 -4.70 -6.61 13.48
CA LYS A 5 -3.29 -6.44 13.12
C LYS A 5 -2.69 -5.10 13.59
N ALA A 6 -3.38 -4.38 14.49
CA ALA A 6 -2.92 -3.07 14.96
C ALA A 6 -1.50 -3.12 15.58
N SER A 7 -1.12 -4.24 16.21
CA SER A 7 0.20 -4.40 16.84
C SER A 7 1.37 -4.44 15.87
N ILE A 8 1.15 -4.83 14.59
CA ILE A 8 2.25 -4.91 13.61
C ILE A 8 2.60 -3.57 12.95
N LEU A 9 1.72 -2.57 13.08
CA LEU A 9 1.92 -1.21 12.57
C LEU A 9 1.13 -0.24 13.41
N SER A 10 1.81 0.49 14.30
CA SER A 10 1.16 1.39 15.27
C SER A 10 2.06 2.56 15.68
N GLN A 11 1.43 3.61 16.16
CA GLN A 11 2.07 4.68 16.92
C GLN A 11 1.46 4.68 18.32
N PRO A 12 2.17 4.17 19.35
CA PRO A 12 1.59 3.94 20.66
C PRO A 12 1.18 5.22 21.40
N GLY A 13 1.95 6.31 21.24
CA GLY A 13 1.73 7.55 21.98
C GLY A 13 1.03 8.63 21.17
N GLY A 14 0.43 9.58 21.86
CA GLY A 14 -0.24 10.76 21.28
C GLY A 14 -1.76 10.65 21.14
N GLY A 15 -2.34 9.49 21.47
CA GLY A 15 -3.78 9.27 21.47
C GLY A 15 -4.37 9.31 22.90
N CYS A 16 -5.69 9.09 22.99
CA CYS A 16 -6.39 9.11 24.29
C CYS A 16 -5.91 8.03 25.26
N LEU A 17 -5.47 6.88 24.75
CA LEU A 17 -4.97 5.78 25.59
C LEU A 17 -3.62 6.11 26.21
N HIS A 18 -2.74 6.76 25.46
CA HIS A 18 -1.40 7.19 25.90
C HIS A 18 -1.21 8.66 25.51
N PRO A 19 -1.75 9.61 26.30
CA PRO A 19 -1.58 11.03 26.03
C PRO A 19 -0.11 11.45 26.00
N ALA A 20 0.19 12.55 25.32
CA ALA A 20 1.53 13.08 25.24
C ALA A 20 1.98 13.59 26.61
N THR A 21 3.14 13.09 27.06
CA THR A 21 3.83 13.48 28.30
C THR A 21 5.33 13.53 28.05
N SER A 22 6.10 14.18 28.94
CA SER A 22 7.56 14.13 28.87
C SER A 22 8.09 12.69 28.90
N GLN A 23 7.45 11.82 29.68
CA GLN A 23 7.81 10.41 29.74
C GLN A 23 7.54 9.69 28.42
N SER A 24 6.36 9.89 27.81
CA SER A 24 6.03 9.24 26.53
C SER A 24 6.95 9.67 25.38
N VAL A 25 7.49 10.90 25.44
CA VAL A 25 8.51 11.38 24.49
C VAL A 25 9.84 10.66 24.76
N SER A 26 10.29 10.61 26.02
CA SER A 26 11.51 9.88 26.42
C SER A 26 11.46 8.41 26.03
N ASP A 27 10.30 7.76 26.18
CA ASP A 27 10.06 6.35 25.85
C ASP A 27 9.86 6.14 24.33
N ARG A 28 9.95 7.18 23.53
CA ARG A 28 9.80 7.16 22.08
C ARG A 28 8.46 6.53 21.61
N LEU A 29 7.38 6.76 22.37
CA LEU A 29 6.07 6.21 22.02
C LEU A 29 5.41 6.92 20.83
N HIS A 30 5.89 8.11 20.45
CA HIS A 30 5.42 8.89 19.32
C HIS A 30 6.01 8.47 17.97
N TYR A 31 6.93 7.48 17.98
CA TYR A 31 7.48 6.92 16.74
C TYR A 31 6.61 5.77 16.23
N LEU A 32 6.57 5.66 14.91
CA LEU A 32 5.94 4.53 14.26
C LEU A 32 6.70 3.23 14.61
N LYS A 33 5.96 2.24 15.10
CA LYS A 33 6.46 0.88 15.35
C LYS A 33 5.93 -0.03 14.26
N MET A 34 6.82 -0.81 13.63
CA MET A 34 6.44 -1.67 12.51
C MET A 34 7.20 -2.99 12.55
N ASP A 35 6.46 -4.09 12.48
CA ASP A 35 6.99 -5.39 12.09
C ASP A 35 6.99 -5.49 10.56
N GLY A 36 8.13 -5.19 9.95
CA GLY A 36 8.24 -5.10 8.49
C GLY A 36 7.92 -6.41 7.77
N GLN A 37 8.24 -7.57 8.36
CA GLN A 37 7.95 -8.88 7.74
C GLN A 37 6.45 -9.17 7.75
N GLU A 38 5.80 -8.98 8.88
CA GLU A 38 4.38 -9.21 9.01
C GLU A 38 3.56 -8.19 8.21
N VAL A 39 3.97 -6.92 8.19
CA VAL A 39 3.36 -5.89 7.33
C VAL A 39 3.47 -6.28 5.86
N PHE A 40 4.66 -6.72 5.40
CA PHE A 40 4.85 -7.16 4.02
C PHE A 40 3.90 -8.31 3.64
N LYS A 41 3.90 -9.40 4.41
CA LYS A 41 3.05 -10.57 4.15
C LYS A 41 1.57 -10.21 4.09
N ASN A 42 1.11 -9.42 5.08
CA ASN A 42 -0.29 -9.02 5.17
C ASN A 42 -0.68 -8.06 4.04
N ALA A 43 0.18 -7.08 3.69
CA ALA A 43 -0.08 -6.13 2.62
C ALA A 43 -0.20 -6.84 1.26
N VAL A 44 0.77 -7.69 0.90
CA VAL A 44 0.73 -8.43 -0.36
C VAL A 44 -0.50 -9.32 -0.44
N THR A 45 -0.83 -10.04 0.64
CA THR A 45 -2.02 -10.91 0.67
C THR A 45 -3.31 -10.11 0.53
N ALA A 46 -3.45 -9.02 1.29
CA ALA A 46 -4.67 -8.22 1.27
C ALA A 46 -4.90 -7.54 -0.09
N MET A 47 -3.85 -6.95 -0.68
CA MET A 47 -3.95 -6.30 -2.00
C MET A 47 -4.25 -7.31 -3.11
N THR A 48 -3.59 -8.46 -3.11
CA THR A 48 -3.86 -9.52 -4.10
C THR A 48 -5.29 -10.06 -3.98
N THR A 49 -5.76 -10.29 -2.75
CA THR A 49 -7.14 -10.76 -2.51
C THR A 49 -8.16 -9.73 -2.97
N ALA A 50 -7.95 -8.47 -2.64
CA ALA A 50 -8.86 -7.38 -3.07
C ALA A 50 -8.92 -7.25 -4.60
N ALA A 51 -7.76 -7.32 -5.28
CA ALA A 51 -7.70 -7.27 -6.73
C ALA A 51 -8.45 -8.46 -7.38
N ARG A 52 -8.20 -9.68 -6.90
CA ARG A 52 -8.91 -10.88 -7.41
C ARG A 52 -10.41 -10.80 -7.19
N GLN A 53 -10.86 -10.31 -6.03
CA GLN A 53 -12.28 -10.11 -5.77
C GLN A 53 -12.90 -9.06 -6.70
N ALA A 54 -12.19 -7.98 -7.00
CA ALA A 54 -12.65 -6.96 -7.93
C ALA A 54 -12.77 -7.53 -9.35
N LEU A 55 -11.75 -8.25 -9.83
CA LEU A 55 -11.77 -8.92 -11.13
C LEU A 55 -12.93 -9.91 -11.24
N ALA A 56 -13.10 -10.77 -10.25
CA ALA A 56 -14.18 -11.76 -10.24
C ALA A 56 -15.58 -11.12 -10.27
N ARG A 57 -15.77 -9.99 -9.59
CA ARG A 57 -17.05 -9.25 -9.61
C ARG A 57 -17.35 -8.61 -10.96
N CYS A 58 -16.31 -8.29 -11.71
CA CYS A 58 -16.43 -7.69 -13.04
C CYS A 58 -16.35 -8.74 -14.16
N GLU A 59 -16.19 -10.03 -13.83
CA GLU A 59 -15.98 -11.13 -14.79
C GLU A 59 -14.81 -10.84 -15.74
N LEU A 60 -13.72 -10.27 -15.20
CA LEU A 60 -12.52 -9.91 -15.94
C LEU A 60 -11.34 -10.77 -15.53
N GLU A 61 -10.52 -11.12 -16.52
CA GLU A 61 -9.21 -11.75 -16.30
C GLU A 61 -8.10 -10.68 -16.27
N ILE A 62 -6.94 -11.05 -15.70
CA ILE A 62 -5.83 -10.11 -15.49
C ILE A 62 -5.23 -9.58 -16.81
N ASP A 63 -5.25 -10.36 -17.87
CA ASP A 63 -4.78 -9.99 -19.21
C ASP A 63 -5.62 -8.87 -19.86
N ARG A 64 -6.87 -8.69 -19.40
CA ARG A 64 -7.75 -7.62 -19.84
C ARG A 64 -7.54 -6.31 -19.10
N ILE A 65 -6.70 -6.32 -18.05
CA ILE A 65 -6.41 -5.13 -17.24
C ILE A 65 -5.23 -4.39 -17.82
N LYS A 66 -5.44 -3.15 -18.23
CA LYS A 66 -4.37 -2.31 -18.77
C LYS A 66 -3.42 -1.81 -17.68
N CYS A 67 -3.92 -1.52 -16.49
CA CYS A 67 -3.12 -0.94 -15.41
C CYS A 67 -3.65 -1.33 -14.04
N ILE A 68 -2.75 -1.67 -13.14
CA ILE A 68 -2.99 -1.91 -11.73
C ILE A 68 -2.30 -0.80 -10.95
N ILE A 69 -3.04 -0.07 -10.12
CA ILE A 69 -2.53 1.02 -9.29
C ILE A 69 -2.65 0.62 -7.82
N PRO A 70 -1.65 -0.08 -7.26
CA PRO A 70 -1.68 -0.46 -5.85
C PRO A 70 -1.31 0.71 -4.95
N HIS A 71 -1.50 0.56 -3.63
CA HIS A 71 -0.90 1.45 -2.65
C HIS A 71 0.62 1.49 -2.85
N GLN A 72 1.17 2.68 -3.00
CA GLN A 72 2.59 2.91 -3.26
C GLN A 72 3.40 2.76 -1.95
N ALA A 73 3.48 1.53 -1.43
CA ALA A 73 4.15 1.23 -0.17
C ALA A 73 5.67 1.20 -0.30
N ASN A 74 6.16 0.30 -1.13
CA ASN A 74 7.54 0.16 -1.58
C ASN A 74 7.58 -0.79 -2.80
N MET A 75 8.65 -0.73 -3.57
CA MET A 75 8.80 -1.49 -4.83
C MET A 75 8.69 -3.01 -4.61
N ARG A 76 9.20 -3.54 -3.49
CA ARG A 76 9.13 -4.99 -3.20
C ARG A 76 7.69 -5.48 -3.04
N ILE A 77 6.83 -4.66 -2.40
CA ILE A 77 5.41 -4.99 -2.25
C ILE A 77 4.70 -4.91 -3.60
N LEU A 78 4.96 -3.86 -4.40
CA LEU A 78 4.36 -3.70 -5.72
C LEU A 78 4.69 -4.91 -6.61
N LYS A 79 5.97 -5.26 -6.70
CA LYS A 79 6.42 -6.42 -7.46
C LYS A 79 5.75 -7.71 -6.98
N ALA A 80 5.75 -7.97 -5.68
CA ALA A 80 5.13 -9.18 -5.12
C ALA A 80 3.61 -9.27 -5.38
N VAL A 81 2.91 -8.13 -5.44
CA VAL A 81 1.49 -8.07 -5.81
C VAL A 81 1.31 -8.41 -7.29
N GLY A 82 2.11 -7.80 -8.18
CA GLY A 82 2.10 -8.10 -9.61
C GLY A 82 2.36 -9.58 -9.89
N ASP A 83 3.45 -10.12 -9.35
CA ASP A 83 3.82 -11.54 -9.48
C ASP A 83 2.69 -12.48 -9.04
N ARG A 84 2.04 -12.20 -7.90
CA ARG A 84 0.93 -13.02 -7.40
C ARG A 84 -0.36 -12.91 -8.20
N LEU A 85 -0.57 -11.80 -8.89
CA LEU A 85 -1.70 -11.62 -9.79
C LEU A 85 -1.45 -12.22 -11.16
N GLY A 86 -0.20 -12.51 -11.52
CA GLY A 86 0.20 -12.90 -12.86
C GLY A 86 0.23 -11.72 -13.83
N ALA A 87 0.37 -10.50 -13.31
CA ALA A 87 0.48 -9.28 -14.10
C ALA A 87 1.91 -9.10 -14.63
N SER A 88 2.04 -8.52 -15.82
CA SER A 88 3.34 -8.07 -16.33
C SER A 88 3.85 -6.85 -15.55
N GLU A 89 5.16 -6.58 -15.62
CA GLU A 89 5.75 -5.41 -14.95
C GLU A 89 5.10 -4.10 -15.44
N ASP A 90 4.82 -4.00 -16.73
CA ASP A 90 4.20 -2.81 -17.35
C ASP A 90 2.75 -2.57 -16.88
N GLN A 91 2.07 -3.61 -16.41
CA GLN A 91 0.72 -3.47 -15.86
C GLN A 91 0.70 -2.88 -14.45
N VAL A 92 1.82 -2.89 -13.72
CA VAL A 92 1.87 -2.41 -12.33
C VAL A 92 2.47 -1.01 -12.27
N PHE A 93 1.60 -0.01 -12.15
CA PHE A 93 2.03 1.39 -12.10
C PHE A 93 2.78 1.72 -10.80
N SER A 94 3.88 2.45 -10.93
CA SER A 94 4.63 3.00 -9.81
C SER A 94 5.03 4.46 -10.04
N ASN A 95 4.89 5.27 -9.01
CA ASN A 95 5.42 6.63 -8.94
C ASN A 95 6.22 6.87 -7.66
N LEU A 96 6.70 5.79 -7.04
CA LEU A 96 7.48 5.81 -5.79
C LEU A 96 8.73 6.68 -5.87
N GLU A 97 9.41 6.70 -7.03
CA GLU A 97 10.62 7.50 -7.23
C GLU A 97 10.38 9.00 -7.05
N ARG A 98 9.16 9.46 -7.36
CA ARG A 98 8.80 10.89 -7.28
C ARG A 98 8.17 11.27 -5.96
N TYR A 99 7.30 10.42 -5.43
CA TYR A 99 6.43 10.79 -4.29
C TYR A 99 6.67 9.97 -3.04
N GLY A 100 7.35 8.82 -3.15
CA GLY A 100 7.52 7.89 -2.04
C GLY A 100 6.19 7.31 -1.56
N ASN A 101 6.19 6.83 -0.32
CA ASN A 101 4.98 6.34 0.33
C ASN A 101 4.22 7.50 0.99
N THR A 102 3.18 7.98 0.34
CA THR A 102 2.31 9.06 0.82
C THR A 102 1.07 8.53 1.57
N SER A 103 1.20 7.37 2.21
CA SER A 103 0.13 6.73 3.00
C SER A 103 -1.19 6.60 2.22
N ALA A 104 -2.32 7.05 2.76
CA ALA A 104 -3.63 6.94 2.12
C ALA A 104 -3.74 7.72 0.80
N ALA A 105 -2.98 8.79 0.62
CA ALA A 105 -2.99 9.60 -0.60
C ALA A 105 -2.31 8.92 -1.79
N SER A 106 -1.50 7.88 -1.57
CA SER A 106 -0.65 7.28 -2.60
C SER A 106 -1.41 6.77 -3.82
N VAL A 107 -2.56 6.12 -3.63
CA VAL A 107 -3.38 5.60 -4.73
C VAL A 107 -3.99 6.74 -5.54
N ALA A 108 -4.52 7.78 -4.87
CA ALA A 108 -5.11 8.92 -5.54
C ALA A 108 -4.06 9.69 -6.36
N ILE A 109 -2.88 9.94 -5.79
CA ILE A 109 -1.76 10.59 -6.49
C ILE A 109 -1.30 9.73 -7.68
N ALA A 110 -1.17 8.42 -7.50
CA ALA A 110 -0.77 7.51 -8.56
C ALA A 110 -1.80 7.47 -9.70
N LEU A 111 -3.10 7.47 -9.37
CA LEU A 111 -4.18 7.51 -10.36
C LEU A 111 -4.15 8.80 -11.18
N VAL A 112 -4.01 9.96 -10.53
CA VAL A 112 -3.89 11.25 -11.24
C VAL A 112 -2.63 11.27 -12.11
N ALA A 113 -1.50 10.81 -11.60
CA ALA A 113 -0.26 10.72 -12.35
C ALA A 113 -0.41 9.80 -13.57
N PHE A 114 -1.06 8.65 -13.43
CA PHE A 114 -1.33 7.74 -14.53
C PHE A 114 -2.23 8.38 -15.60
N ILE A 115 -3.29 9.07 -15.20
CA ILE A 115 -4.21 9.75 -16.15
C ILE A 115 -3.47 10.86 -16.91
N VAL A 116 -2.68 11.68 -16.19
CA VAL A 116 -1.99 12.86 -16.79
C VAL A 116 -0.79 12.45 -17.62
N TRP A 117 -0.01 11.47 -17.20
CA TRP A 117 1.24 11.08 -17.85
C TRP A 117 1.17 9.78 -18.62
N GLY A 118 0.33 8.84 -18.20
CA GLY A 118 0.17 7.54 -18.84
C GLY A 118 -0.36 7.63 -20.26
N HIS A 119 -1.10 8.67 -20.61
CA HIS A 119 -1.49 8.97 -21.99
C HIS A 119 -0.31 9.34 -22.92
N ARG A 120 0.88 9.59 -22.36
CA ARG A 120 2.07 9.93 -23.15
C ARG A 120 3.08 8.78 -23.30
N MET A 121 2.84 7.64 -22.65
CA MET A 121 3.77 6.51 -22.66
C MET A 121 3.23 5.25 -23.36
N PHE A 122 2.04 5.33 -23.95
CA PHE A 122 1.43 4.27 -24.76
C PHE A 122 0.89 4.80 -26.07
#